data_35d80aaef84648b37668cb1f94164240
#
_entry.id   35d80aaef84648b37668cb1f94164240
#
_cell.length_a   1.000
_cell.length_b   1.000
_cell.length_c   1.000
_cell.angle_alpha   90.00
_cell.angle_beta   90.00
_cell.angle_gamma   90.00
#
_symmetry.space_group_name_H-M   'P 1'
#
loop_
_entity.id
_entity.type
_entity.pdbx_description
1 polymer ?
#
loop_
_entity_poly.entity_id
_entity_poly.type
_entity_poly.pdbx_seq_one_letter_code
_entity_poly.pdbx_strand_id
1 'polypeptide(L)'
;MEARYDGDAPMHQHRSSQFQGLQLETRARKIVEQLGGAWSRSRGMCCCPAHDDRTPSLSITLGKRAILVHCFAGCTNEAVIEAMAGLGIRIADMFDGTSGPIVAEPRKEVANRNALRLWREASTIAGSPAEKYLVSRGITISSPELRFHPHMPLGPKGAVRFLPAMVAAVRNDAGILALHRSFLDLDKTSLASFDQPRRALGSPGSGAVRFAYPNGGRLGLAEGNETALSAMQMFKVPCWATLGNERFGLATIPESVHQLYLFVDNDAGGHLAEERAREAY
;
A
#
# COMPACT_ATOMS: atom_id res chain seq x y z
N MET A 1 12.02 -54.17 -27.54
CA MET A 1 11.50 -53.90 -26.15
C MET A 1 11.09 -52.44 -26.10
N GLU A 2 9.85 -52.20 -26.52
CA GLU A 2 9.29 -50.83 -26.68
C GLU A 2 8.82 -50.30 -25.33
N ALA A 3 9.33 -49.14 -24.93
CA ALA A 3 8.82 -48.40 -23.78
C ALA A 3 7.72 -47.45 -24.25
N ARG A 4 6.49 -47.70 -23.78
CA ARG A 4 5.33 -46.87 -24.01
C ARG A 4 5.45 -45.60 -23.15
N TYR A 5 5.31 -44.45 -23.78
CA TYR A 5 5.10 -43.15 -23.15
C TYR A 5 3.62 -43.00 -22.84
N ASP A 6 3.23 -43.07 -21.58
CA ASP A 6 1.92 -42.63 -21.10
C ASP A 6 1.99 -41.14 -20.82
N GLY A 7 1.43 -40.36 -21.74
CA GLY A 7 1.21 -38.94 -21.58
C GLY A 7 -0.26 -38.67 -21.35
N ASP A 8 -0.69 -38.57 -20.09
CA ASP A 8 -1.99 -38.01 -19.74
C ASP A 8 -1.90 -37.34 -18.39
N ALA A 9 -1.78 -36.00 -18.42
CA ALA A 9 -2.24 -35.01 -17.42
C ALA A 9 -1.75 -33.62 -17.82
N PRO A 10 -2.45 -32.49 -17.54
CA PRO A 10 -3.73 -32.30 -16.87
C PRO A 10 -4.64 -31.27 -17.58
N MET A 11 -5.51 -31.70 -18.48
CA MET A 11 -6.51 -30.79 -19.09
C MET A 11 -7.75 -30.52 -18.20
N HIS A 12 -7.97 -31.29 -17.17
CA HIS A 12 -9.14 -31.15 -16.31
C HIS A 12 -9.07 -30.02 -15.27
N GLN A 13 -7.88 -29.65 -14.81
CA GLN A 13 -7.74 -28.58 -13.80
C GLN A 13 -7.93 -27.17 -14.37
N HIS A 14 -7.57 -26.92 -15.63
CA HIS A 14 -7.76 -25.62 -16.28
C HIS A 14 -9.24 -25.29 -16.60
N ARG A 15 -10.06 -26.30 -16.90
CA ARG A 15 -11.50 -26.09 -17.19
C ARG A 15 -12.32 -25.76 -15.94
N SER A 16 -12.02 -26.37 -14.80
CA SER A 16 -12.74 -26.11 -13.55
C SER A 16 -12.45 -24.72 -13.00
N SER A 17 -11.22 -24.23 -13.08
CA SER A 17 -10.85 -22.89 -12.59
C SER A 17 -11.47 -21.76 -13.42
N GLN A 18 -11.60 -21.92 -14.74
CA GLN A 18 -12.27 -20.95 -15.60
C GLN A 18 -13.77 -20.88 -15.33
N PHE A 19 -14.41 -22.03 -15.07
CA PHE A 19 -15.86 -22.11 -14.78
C PHE A 19 -16.18 -21.49 -13.42
N GLN A 20 -15.34 -21.67 -12.42
CA GLN A 20 -15.48 -21.07 -11.09
C GLN A 20 -15.28 -19.55 -11.13
N GLY A 21 -14.29 -19.06 -11.88
CA GLY A 21 -14.08 -17.61 -12.08
C GLY A 21 -15.29 -16.92 -12.74
N LEU A 22 -15.93 -17.56 -13.69
CA LEU A 22 -17.13 -17.05 -14.36
C LEU A 22 -18.33 -16.98 -13.42
N GLN A 23 -18.49 -17.94 -12.51
CA GLN A 23 -19.54 -17.92 -11.50
C GLN A 23 -19.32 -16.80 -10.46
N LEU A 24 -18.09 -16.60 -10.02
CA LEU A 24 -17.75 -15.55 -9.08
C LEU A 24 -17.98 -14.16 -9.68
N GLU A 25 -17.62 -13.95 -10.94
CA GLU A 25 -17.89 -12.71 -11.66
C GLU A 25 -19.40 -12.43 -11.79
N THR A 26 -20.18 -13.45 -12.11
CA THR A 26 -21.64 -13.32 -12.23
C THR A 26 -22.27 -12.89 -10.90
N ARG A 27 -21.78 -13.42 -9.77
CA ARG A 27 -22.23 -13.02 -8.43
C ARG A 27 -21.80 -11.60 -8.10
N ALA A 28 -20.55 -11.23 -8.40
CA ALA A 28 -20.05 -9.88 -8.18
C ALA A 28 -20.87 -8.83 -8.95
N ARG A 29 -21.22 -9.10 -10.20
CA ARG A 29 -22.12 -8.24 -11.01
C ARG A 29 -23.47 -8.04 -10.34
N LYS A 30 -24.11 -9.12 -9.89
CA LYS A 30 -25.40 -9.05 -9.19
C LYS A 30 -25.35 -8.22 -7.93
N ILE A 31 -24.27 -8.37 -7.14
CA ILE A 31 -24.05 -7.57 -5.93
C ILE A 31 -23.94 -6.08 -6.28
N VAL A 32 -23.14 -5.73 -7.29
CA VAL A 32 -22.98 -4.34 -7.73
C VAL A 32 -24.30 -3.75 -8.23
N GLU A 33 -25.06 -4.50 -9.02
CA GLU A 33 -26.40 -4.08 -9.50
C GLU A 33 -27.38 -3.89 -8.35
N GLN A 34 -27.42 -4.80 -7.37
CA GLN A 34 -28.26 -4.71 -6.18
C GLN A 34 -27.94 -3.47 -5.33
N LEU A 35 -26.67 -3.05 -5.30
CA LEU A 35 -26.19 -1.85 -4.60
C LEU A 35 -26.23 -0.58 -5.49
N GLY A 36 -26.99 -0.61 -6.59
CA GLY A 36 -27.22 0.54 -7.47
C GLY A 36 -25.99 0.99 -8.26
N GLY A 37 -25.04 0.09 -8.48
CA GLY A 37 -23.80 0.38 -9.19
C GLY A 37 -23.74 -0.16 -10.61
N ALA A 38 -22.59 0.06 -11.26
CA ALA A 38 -22.28 -0.43 -12.60
C ALA A 38 -21.00 -1.27 -12.60
N TRP A 39 -21.05 -2.42 -13.28
CA TRP A 39 -19.91 -3.31 -13.48
C TRP A 39 -19.19 -3.01 -14.78
N SER A 40 -17.87 -2.90 -14.73
CA SER A 40 -17.03 -2.68 -15.91
C SER A 40 -15.76 -3.53 -15.84
N ARG A 41 -15.52 -4.36 -16.85
CA ARG A 41 -14.39 -5.30 -16.95
C ARG A 41 -14.35 -6.28 -15.77
N SER A 42 -13.54 -6.00 -14.73
CA SER A 42 -13.34 -6.90 -13.58
C SER A 42 -13.66 -6.24 -12.24
N ARG A 43 -14.36 -5.10 -12.24
CA ARG A 43 -14.75 -4.35 -11.04
C ARG A 43 -16.05 -3.59 -11.21
N GLY A 44 -16.73 -3.30 -10.10
CA GLY A 44 -17.86 -2.40 -10.03
C GLY A 44 -17.65 -1.32 -8.99
N MET A 45 -18.33 -0.18 -9.18
CA MET A 45 -18.48 0.87 -8.19
C MET A 45 -19.96 1.01 -7.87
N CYS A 46 -20.30 1.02 -6.58
CA CYS A 46 -21.67 1.14 -6.09
C CYS A 46 -21.72 1.93 -4.79
N CYS A 47 -22.92 2.26 -4.32
CA CYS A 47 -23.07 2.90 -3.01
C CYS A 47 -22.75 1.91 -1.89
N CYS A 48 -22.08 2.40 -0.86
CA CYS A 48 -21.70 1.58 0.30
C CYS A 48 -22.91 1.43 1.25
N PRO A 49 -23.33 0.20 1.60
CA PRO A 49 -24.47 0.01 2.49
C PRO A 49 -24.14 0.28 3.98
N ALA A 50 -22.87 0.45 4.32
CA ALA A 50 -22.42 0.64 5.70
C ALA A 50 -22.45 2.10 6.18
N HIS A 51 -22.79 3.07 5.30
CA HIS A 51 -23.01 4.48 5.64
C HIS A 51 -24.02 5.11 4.67
N ASP A 52 -24.51 6.30 4.97
CA ASP A 52 -25.39 7.06 4.05
C ASP A 52 -24.58 7.53 2.85
N ASP A 53 -24.61 6.73 1.77
CA ASP A 53 -23.80 6.92 0.57
C ASP A 53 -24.69 7.35 -0.60
N ARG A 54 -24.47 8.55 -1.10
CA ARG A 54 -25.18 9.12 -2.26
C ARG A 54 -24.32 9.17 -3.52
N THR A 55 -23.02 8.87 -3.37
CA THR A 55 -22.04 8.85 -4.45
C THR A 55 -21.25 7.55 -4.36
N PRO A 56 -21.21 6.71 -5.41
CA PRO A 56 -20.58 5.40 -5.34
C PRO A 56 -19.18 5.44 -4.74
N SER A 57 -19.03 4.91 -3.52
CA SER A 57 -17.77 4.85 -2.76
C SER A 57 -17.30 3.44 -2.50
N LEU A 58 -18.12 2.41 -2.76
CA LEU A 58 -17.75 1.02 -2.58
C LEU A 58 -17.23 0.42 -3.89
N SER A 59 -15.98 -0.04 -3.87
CA SER A 59 -15.38 -0.83 -4.95
C SER A 59 -15.60 -2.32 -4.69
N ILE A 60 -16.11 -3.04 -5.68
CA ILE A 60 -16.24 -4.49 -5.69
C ILE A 60 -15.35 -5.03 -6.82
N THR A 61 -14.43 -5.94 -6.48
CA THR A 61 -13.46 -6.51 -7.43
C THR A 61 -13.35 -8.01 -7.26
N LEU A 62 -12.86 -8.70 -8.31
CA LEU A 62 -12.62 -10.14 -8.24
C LEU A 62 -11.22 -10.41 -7.70
N GLY A 63 -11.15 -11.17 -6.60
CA GLY A 63 -9.94 -11.83 -6.15
C GLY A 63 -9.79 -13.21 -6.79
N LYS A 64 -8.77 -13.97 -6.40
CA LYS A 64 -8.54 -15.33 -6.93
C LYS A 64 -9.68 -16.30 -6.55
N ARG A 65 -10.24 -16.19 -5.35
CA ARG A 65 -11.23 -17.11 -4.77
C ARG A 65 -12.39 -16.40 -4.06
N ALA A 66 -12.41 -15.08 -4.07
CA ALA A 66 -13.41 -14.28 -3.37
C ALA A 66 -13.69 -12.96 -4.10
N ILE A 67 -14.87 -12.41 -3.85
CA ILE A 67 -15.23 -11.04 -4.18
C ILE A 67 -14.63 -10.15 -3.10
N LEU A 68 -13.86 -9.15 -3.50
CA LEU A 68 -13.19 -8.20 -2.60
C LEU A 68 -13.98 -6.91 -2.59
N VAL A 69 -14.16 -6.34 -1.40
CA VAL A 69 -14.85 -5.06 -1.18
C VAL A 69 -13.88 -4.04 -0.58
N HIS A 70 -14.03 -2.77 -0.97
CA HIS A 70 -13.26 -1.68 -0.40
C HIS A 70 -14.06 -0.39 -0.47
N CYS A 71 -14.37 0.20 0.69
CA CYS A 71 -15.04 1.49 0.79
C CYS A 71 -14.03 2.63 0.83
N PHE A 72 -14.07 3.52 -0.16
CA PHE A 72 -13.19 4.70 -0.21
C PHE A 72 -13.59 5.80 0.76
N ALA A 73 -14.79 5.70 1.38
CA ALA A 73 -15.22 6.60 2.45
C ALA A 73 -14.72 6.17 3.84
N GLY A 74 -14.00 5.02 3.94
CA GLY A 74 -13.32 4.60 5.17
C GLY A 74 -14.06 3.58 6.03
N CYS A 75 -15.18 3.00 5.57
CA CYS A 75 -15.82 1.88 6.29
C CYS A 75 -14.88 0.66 6.32
N THR A 76 -14.84 -0.06 7.44
CA THR A 76 -14.11 -1.32 7.53
C THR A 76 -14.77 -2.41 6.68
N ASN A 77 -14.00 -3.41 6.26
CA ASN A 77 -14.55 -4.51 5.46
C ASN A 77 -15.63 -5.29 6.22
N GLU A 78 -15.45 -5.43 7.53
CA GLU A 78 -16.42 -6.09 8.43
C GLU A 78 -17.75 -5.35 8.43
N ALA A 79 -17.74 -4.03 8.61
CA ALA A 79 -18.94 -3.20 8.59
C ALA A 79 -19.66 -3.27 7.22
N VAL A 80 -18.89 -3.27 6.11
CA VAL A 80 -19.44 -3.40 4.76
C VAL A 80 -20.10 -4.78 4.57
N ILE A 81 -19.42 -5.86 4.98
CA ILE A 81 -19.92 -7.24 4.85
C ILE A 81 -21.19 -7.43 5.70
N GLU A 82 -21.21 -6.91 6.93
CA GLU A 82 -22.38 -6.95 7.82
C GLU A 82 -23.57 -6.21 7.21
N ALA A 83 -23.36 -5.00 6.70
CA ALA A 83 -24.40 -4.23 6.03
C ALA A 83 -24.92 -4.93 4.75
N MET A 84 -24.03 -5.54 3.96
CA MET A 84 -24.41 -6.37 2.80
C MET A 84 -25.24 -7.59 3.21
N ALA A 85 -24.91 -8.25 4.32
CA ALA A 85 -25.68 -9.36 4.86
C ALA A 85 -27.11 -8.91 5.27
N GLY A 86 -27.25 -7.72 5.85
CA GLY A 86 -28.52 -7.09 6.17
C GLY A 86 -29.42 -6.85 4.94
N LEU A 87 -28.83 -6.71 3.75
CA LEU A 87 -29.52 -6.60 2.46
C LEU A 87 -29.75 -7.96 1.77
N GLY A 88 -29.51 -9.08 2.46
CA GLY A 88 -29.72 -10.44 1.95
C GLY A 88 -28.59 -10.96 1.05
N ILE A 89 -27.45 -10.28 0.98
CA ILE A 89 -26.26 -10.74 0.26
C ILE A 89 -25.52 -11.72 1.18
N ARG A 90 -25.54 -13.02 0.84
CA ARG A 90 -24.93 -14.05 1.69
C ARG A 90 -23.41 -14.01 1.56
N ILE A 91 -22.70 -14.07 2.69
CA ILE A 91 -21.23 -14.12 2.72
C ILE A 91 -20.69 -15.29 1.88
N ALA A 92 -21.37 -16.45 1.90
CA ALA A 92 -21.00 -17.61 1.10
C ALA A 92 -20.98 -17.32 -0.42
N ASP A 93 -21.79 -16.39 -0.90
CA ASP A 93 -21.85 -16.01 -2.31
C ASP A 93 -20.64 -15.16 -2.74
N MET A 94 -19.88 -14.63 -1.77
CA MET A 94 -18.65 -13.89 -2.01
C MET A 94 -17.42 -14.78 -2.26
N PHE A 95 -17.56 -16.10 -2.12
CA PHE A 95 -16.48 -17.07 -2.31
C PHE A 95 -16.76 -18.05 -3.45
N ASP A 96 -15.71 -18.63 -4.02
CA ASP A 96 -15.80 -19.58 -5.13
C ASP A 96 -16.31 -20.99 -4.71
N GLY A 97 -16.55 -21.21 -3.41
CA GLY A 97 -17.03 -22.47 -2.85
C GLY A 97 -15.93 -23.55 -2.68
N THR A 98 -14.67 -23.23 -2.96
CA THR A 98 -13.58 -24.18 -2.73
C THR A 98 -13.21 -24.20 -1.24
N SER A 99 -13.36 -25.34 -0.60
CA SER A 99 -12.94 -25.57 0.80
C SER A 99 -11.43 -25.81 0.87
N GLY A 100 -10.73 -25.07 1.72
CA GLY A 100 -9.31 -25.26 2.01
C GLY A 100 -8.64 -23.96 2.46
N PRO A 101 -7.60 -24.03 3.28
CA PRO A 101 -6.86 -22.83 3.67
C PRO A 101 -6.35 -22.15 2.40
N ILE A 102 -6.61 -20.84 2.30
CA ILE A 102 -5.93 -20.00 1.31
C ILE A 102 -4.49 -19.92 1.79
N VAL A 103 -3.64 -20.83 1.32
CA VAL A 103 -2.20 -20.58 1.38
C VAL A 103 -1.99 -19.41 0.44
N ALA A 104 -1.96 -18.21 1.01
CA ALA A 104 -1.56 -17.02 0.29
C ALA A 104 -0.10 -17.27 -0.11
N GLU A 105 0.11 -17.67 -1.36
CA GLU A 105 1.47 -17.59 -1.90
C GLU A 105 1.93 -16.16 -1.67
N PRO A 106 3.10 -15.95 -1.03
CA PRO A 106 3.62 -14.62 -0.82
C PRO A 106 3.63 -13.92 -2.19
N ARG A 107 2.85 -12.85 -2.34
CA ARG A 107 2.83 -12.09 -3.58
C ARG A 107 4.25 -11.68 -3.86
N LYS A 108 4.81 -12.17 -4.98
CA LYS A 108 6.15 -11.76 -5.39
C LYS A 108 6.15 -10.24 -5.49
N GLU A 109 6.87 -9.60 -4.59
CA GLU A 109 6.98 -8.15 -4.56
C GLU A 109 7.77 -7.72 -5.80
N VAL A 110 7.12 -7.00 -6.69
CA VAL A 110 7.71 -6.57 -7.96
C VAL A 110 7.91 -5.06 -7.91
N ALA A 111 9.14 -4.65 -8.18
CA ALA A 111 9.50 -3.25 -8.29
C ALA A 111 8.65 -2.54 -9.36
N ASN A 112 8.11 -1.37 -9.01
CA ASN A 112 7.36 -0.56 -9.96
C ASN A 112 8.33 0.11 -10.94
N ARG A 113 8.25 -0.22 -12.24
CA ARG A 113 9.16 0.30 -13.28
C ARG A 113 9.15 1.82 -13.38
N ASN A 114 7.98 2.47 -13.22
CA ASN A 114 7.86 3.93 -13.23
C ASN A 114 8.50 4.53 -11.98
N ALA A 115 8.36 3.89 -10.81
CA ALA A 115 9.05 4.32 -9.60
C ALA A 115 10.57 4.29 -9.79
N LEU A 116 11.12 3.20 -10.33
CA LEU A 116 12.56 3.09 -10.61
C LEU A 116 13.06 4.16 -11.59
N ARG A 117 12.29 4.44 -12.65
CA ARG A 117 12.62 5.48 -13.63
C ARG A 117 12.66 6.86 -12.97
N LEU A 118 11.59 7.25 -12.27
CA LEU A 118 11.47 8.55 -11.62
C LEU A 118 12.48 8.74 -10.48
N TRP A 119 12.85 7.65 -9.80
CA TRP A 119 13.94 7.68 -8.82
C TRP A 119 15.29 8.05 -9.45
N ARG A 120 15.58 7.50 -10.64
CA ARG A 120 16.83 7.82 -11.38
C ARG A 120 16.84 9.24 -11.92
N GLU A 121 15.69 9.77 -12.32
CA GLU A 121 15.51 11.15 -12.81
C GLU A 121 15.58 12.20 -11.68
N ALA A 122 15.30 11.80 -10.44
CA ALA A 122 15.34 12.68 -9.28
C ALA A 122 16.78 12.98 -8.84
N SER A 123 17.04 14.24 -8.48
CA SER A 123 18.33 14.72 -7.96
C SER A 123 18.44 14.55 -6.44
N THR A 124 19.68 14.70 -5.92
CA THR A 124 19.88 14.81 -4.46
C THR A 124 19.06 15.97 -3.87
N ILE A 125 18.70 15.88 -2.59
CA ILE A 125 17.94 16.95 -1.92
C ILE A 125 18.79 18.18 -1.60
N ALA A 126 20.12 18.06 -1.56
CA ALA A 126 21.02 19.16 -1.20
C ALA A 126 20.78 20.39 -2.11
N GLY A 127 20.56 21.55 -1.51
CA GLY A 127 20.25 22.81 -2.18
C GLY A 127 18.84 22.88 -2.80
N SER A 128 18.03 21.83 -2.71
CA SER A 128 16.71 21.76 -3.33
C SER A 128 15.59 22.30 -2.43
N PRO A 129 14.39 22.55 -3.00
CA PRO A 129 13.20 22.85 -2.21
C PRO A 129 12.84 21.77 -1.17
N ALA A 130 13.19 20.50 -1.42
CA ALA A 130 12.96 19.43 -0.46
C ALA A 130 13.81 19.57 0.80
N GLU A 131 15.07 20.00 0.67
CA GLU A 131 15.90 20.33 1.83
C GLU A 131 15.34 21.52 2.60
N LYS A 132 14.96 22.60 1.91
CA LYS A 132 14.33 23.78 2.56
C LYS A 132 13.08 23.37 3.35
N TYR A 133 12.25 22.52 2.78
CA TYR A 133 11.08 21.95 3.47
C TYR A 133 11.47 21.21 4.75
N LEU A 134 12.47 20.32 4.71
CA LEU A 134 12.92 19.60 5.89
C LEU A 134 13.51 20.55 6.95
N VAL A 135 14.32 21.53 6.54
CA VAL A 135 14.87 22.54 7.44
C VAL A 135 13.76 23.37 8.10
N SER A 136 12.70 23.75 7.37
CA SER A 136 11.55 24.46 7.95
C SER A 136 10.80 23.64 9.00
N ARG A 137 10.99 22.31 8.98
CA ARG A 137 10.48 21.35 9.97
C ARG A 137 11.47 21.06 11.11
N GLY A 138 12.61 21.77 11.15
CA GLY A 138 13.67 21.55 12.14
C GLY A 138 14.54 20.32 11.86
N ILE A 139 14.44 19.72 10.67
CA ILE A 139 15.19 18.53 10.27
C ILE A 139 16.40 18.97 9.45
N THR A 140 17.59 18.76 10.00
CA THR A 140 18.87 19.18 9.40
C THR A 140 19.72 18.00 8.93
N ILE A 141 19.34 16.77 9.28
CA ILE A 141 20.00 15.56 8.77
C ILE A 141 19.50 15.22 7.38
N SER A 142 20.36 14.61 6.60
CA SER A 142 20.07 14.17 5.22
C SER A 142 20.23 12.66 5.09
N SER A 143 19.59 12.09 4.06
CA SER A 143 19.71 10.67 3.73
C SER A 143 19.73 10.49 2.22
N PRO A 144 20.52 9.55 1.68
CA PRO A 144 20.50 9.19 0.25
C PRO A 144 19.18 8.56 -0.19
N GLU A 145 18.35 8.16 0.77
CA GLU A 145 16.98 7.64 0.50
C GLU A 145 15.97 8.74 0.19
N LEU A 146 16.40 10.02 0.22
CA LEU A 146 15.61 11.16 -0.20
C LEU A 146 16.21 11.81 -1.45
N ARG A 147 15.33 12.17 -2.37
CA ARG A 147 15.64 12.91 -3.59
C ARG A 147 14.60 14.00 -3.85
N PHE A 148 14.94 14.94 -4.71
CA PHE A 148 14.03 15.97 -5.21
C PHE A 148 13.74 15.75 -6.70
N HIS A 149 12.46 15.81 -7.07
CA HIS A 149 12.03 15.74 -8.46
C HIS A 149 11.18 16.99 -8.80
N PRO A 150 11.62 17.85 -9.74
CA PRO A 150 10.93 19.12 -10.04
C PRO A 150 9.57 18.91 -10.73
N HIS A 151 9.40 17.82 -11.47
CA HIS A 151 8.22 17.55 -12.30
C HIS A 151 7.68 16.13 -12.05
N MET A 152 7.37 15.81 -10.79
CA MET A 152 6.81 14.51 -10.43
C MET A 152 5.37 14.39 -10.97
N PRO A 153 5.05 13.33 -11.74
CA PRO A 153 3.72 13.15 -12.29
C PRO A 153 2.68 12.84 -11.21
N LEU A 154 1.51 13.45 -11.31
CA LEU A 154 0.35 13.26 -10.45
C LEU A 154 -0.93 13.24 -11.29
N GLY A 155 -1.77 12.24 -11.09
CA GLY A 155 -3.07 12.10 -11.75
C GLY A 155 -3.17 10.90 -12.67
N PRO A 156 -4.38 10.60 -13.18
CA PRO A 156 -4.63 9.50 -14.10
C PRO A 156 -4.08 9.80 -15.50
N LYS A 157 -3.92 8.74 -16.30
CA LYS A 157 -3.55 8.88 -17.73
C LYS A 157 -4.56 9.79 -18.45
N GLY A 158 -4.07 10.82 -19.13
CA GLY A 158 -4.88 11.83 -19.81
C GLY A 158 -5.15 13.10 -18.99
N ALA A 159 -4.90 13.11 -17.68
CA ALA A 159 -5.03 14.28 -16.80
C ALA A 159 -3.83 14.39 -15.83
N VAL A 160 -2.63 14.10 -16.31
CA VAL A 160 -1.40 14.14 -15.50
C VAL A 160 -0.95 15.58 -15.32
N ARG A 161 -0.73 15.99 -14.07
CA ARG A 161 -0.04 17.23 -13.69
C ARG A 161 1.39 16.88 -13.29
N PHE A 162 2.32 17.81 -13.48
CA PHE A 162 3.72 17.67 -13.10
C PHE A 162 4.03 18.69 -12.01
N LEU A 163 4.37 18.22 -10.82
CA LEU A 163 4.54 19.05 -9.63
C LEU A 163 5.87 18.74 -8.94
N PRO A 164 6.49 19.73 -8.25
CA PRO A 164 7.69 19.49 -7.47
C PRO A 164 7.38 18.57 -6.29
N ALA A 165 8.27 17.61 -6.02
CA ALA A 165 8.10 16.68 -4.92
C ALA A 165 9.43 16.25 -4.29
N MET A 166 9.43 16.10 -2.97
CA MET A 166 10.38 15.26 -2.27
C MET A 166 9.98 13.80 -2.49
N VAL A 167 10.95 12.98 -2.79
CA VAL A 167 10.77 11.57 -3.13
C VAL A 167 11.59 10.71 -2.20
N ALA A 168 10.95 9.72 -1.57
CA ALA A 168 11.61 8.75 -0.72
C ALA A 168 11.54 7.34 -1.34
N ALA A 169 12.66 6.61 -1.32
CA ALA A 169 12.71 5.25 -1.83
C ALA A 169 12.15 4.26 -0.80
N VAL A 170 11.07 3.59 -1.15
CA VAL A 170 10.52 2.48 -0.36
C VAL A 170 11.17 1.20 -0.85
N ARG A 171 11.94 0.55 0.03
CA ARG A 171 12.72 -0.63 -0.34
C ARG A 171 12.65 -1.76 0.67
N ASN A 172 12.87 -2.95 0.18
CA ASN A 172 13.24 -4.14 0.95
C ASN A 172 14.66 -4.58 0.57
N ASP A 173 15.06 -5.81 0.94
CA ASP A 173 16.40 -6.33 0.62
C ASP A 173 16.60 -6.61 -0.86
N ALA A 174 15.54 -6.82 -1.64
CA ALA A 174 15.60 -6.99 -3.09
C ALA A 174 15.74 -5.66 -3.86
N GLY A 175 15.51 -4.50 -3.22
CA GLY A 175 15.65 -3.20 -3.83
C GLY A 175 14.45 -2.27 -3.66
N ILE A 176 14.31 -1.28 -4.56
CA ILE A 176 13.23 -0.31 -4.52
C ILE A 176 11.94 -0.95 -5.06
N LEU A 177 10.91 -1.00 -4.24
CA LEU A 177 9.57 -1.49 -4.59
C LEU A 177 8.67 -0.35 -5.10
N ALA A 178 8.72 0.79 -4.42
CA ALA A 178 7.86 1.94 -4.65
C ALA A 178 8.58 3.24 -4.32
N LEU A 179 7.95 4.37 -4.65
CA LEU A 179 8.33 5.69 -4.15
C LEU A 179 7.23 6.27 -3.28
N HIS A 180 7.62 6.91 -2.21
CA HIS A 180 6.75 7.83 -1.48
C HIS A 180 7.04 9.25 -1.95
N ARG A 181 6.00 9.97 -2.40
CA ARG A 181 6.09 11.30 -3.00
C ARG A 181 5.39 12.29 -2.09
N SER A 182 6.13 13.28 -1.61
CA SER A 182 5.60 14.42 -0.86
C SER A 182 5.63 15.64 -1.78
N PHE A 183 4.47 16.01 -2.34
CA PHE A 183 4.36 17.16 -3.23
C PHE A 183 4.50 18.46 -2.45
N LEU A 184 5.27 19.41 -3.00
CA LEU A 184 5.67 20.64 -2.33
C LEU A 184 5.00 21.87 -2.94
N ASP A 185 4.69 22.84 -2.07
CA ASP A 185 4.38 24.21 -2.43
C ASP A 185 5.70 25.01 -2.30
N LEU A 186 6.25 25.45 -3.42
CA LEU A 186 7.57 26.10 -3.43
C LEU A 186 7.52 27.53 -2.84
N ASP A 187 6.38 28.19 -2.92
CA ASP A 187 6.21 29.55 -2.44
C ASP A 187 6.11 29.59 -0.90
N LYS A 188 5.47 28.56 -0.33
CA LYS A 188 5.24 28.47 1.12
C LYS A 188 6.25 27.60 1.87
N THR A 189 7.15 26.95 1.16
CA THR A 189 8.09 25.95 1.75
C THR A 189 7.35 24.91 2.60
N SER A 190 6.23 24.41 2.08
CA SER A 190 5.31 23.48 2.76
C SER A 190 4.90 22.33 1.82
N LEU A 191 4.09 21.41 2.31
CA LEU A 191 3.38 20.50 1.44
C LEU A 191 2.37 21.26 0.58
N ALA A 192 2.13 20.75 -0.62
CA ALA A 192 1.10 21.27 -1.52
C ALA A 192 -0.29 21.21 -0.87
N SER A 193 -1.14 22.20 -1.17
CA SER A 193 -2.44 22.44 -0.48
C SER A 193 -3.63 21.64 -1.04
N PHE A 194 -3.39 20.60 -1.86
CA PHE A 194 -4.45 19.71 -2.31
C PHE A 194 -4.59 18.49 -1.38
N ASP A 195 -5.73 17.81 -1.49
CA ASP A 195 -6.01 16.61 -0.70
C ASP A 195 -4.94 15.52 -0.91
N GLN A 196 -4.43 14.96 0.19
CA GLN A 196 -3.40 13.94 0.24
C GLN A 196 -2.15 14.30 -0.60
N PRO A 197 -1.36 15.31 -0.18
CA PRO A 197 -0.14 15.69 -0.88
C PRO A 197 0.99 14.66 -0.76
N ARG A 198 0.82 13.64 0.07
CA ARG A 198 1.71 12.48 0.21
C ARG A 198 1.07 11.27 -0.44
N ARG A 199 1.77 10.63 -1.38
CA ARG A 199 1.24 9.48 -2.14
C ARG A 199 2.33 8.49 -2.50
N ALA A 200 2.02 7.20 -2.38
CA ALA A 200 2.86 6.15 -2.93
C ALA A 200 2.74 6.07 -4.46
N LEU A 201 3.81 5.66 -5.12
CA LEU A 201 3.84 5.21 -6.51
C LEU A 201 4.40 3.79 -6.54
N GLY A 202 3.58 2.83 -6.85
CA GLY A 202 3.86 1.42 -6.67
C GLY A 202 3.30 0.88 -5.35
N SER A 203 3.47 -0.43 -5.12
CA SER A 203 3.08 -1.08 -3.87
C SER A 203 4.26 -1.10 -2.91
N PRO A 204 4.14 -0.54 -1.71
CA PRO A 204 5.20 -0.60 -0.72
C PRO A 204 5.55 -2.01 -0.22
N GLY A 205 4.60 -2.97 -0.27
CA GLY A 205 4.82 -4.36 0.17
C GLY A 205 5.43 -4.47 1.56
N SER A 206 6.48 -5.27 1.71
CA SER A 206 7.29 -5.39 2.94
C SER A 206 8.35 -4.29 3.09
N GLY A 207 8.35 -3.31 2.19
CA GLY A 207 9.34 -2.23 2.18
C GLY A 207 9.05 -1.13 3.17
N ALA A 208 10.12 -0.41 3.54
CA ALA A 208 10.10 0.84 4.30
C ALA A 208 11.08 1.84 3.66
N VAL A 209 10.99 3.12 4.05
CA VAL A 209 12.06 4.07 3.74
C VAL A 209 13.17 3.87 4.78
N ARG A 210 14.29 3.35 4.36
CA ARG A 210 15.40 2.92 5.23
C ARG A 210 16.44 4.02 5.34
N PHE A 211 16.20 5.05 6.18
CA PHE A 211 17.08 6.22 6.29
C PHE A 211 18.48 5.92 6.80
N ALA A 212 18.66 4.87 7.58
CA ALA A 212 19.93 4.37 8.04
C ALA A 212 19.88 2.86 8.26
N TYR A 213 21.04 2.21 8.25
CA TYR A 213 21.15 0.81 8.62
C TYR A 213 21.05 0.63 10.13
N PRO A 214 20.49 -0.49 10.63
CA PRO A 214 20.52 -0.84 12.04
C PRO A 214 21.95 -0.77 12.59
N ASN A 215 22.11 -0.25 13.81
CA ASN A 215 23.42 -0.11 14.46
C ASN A 215 23.35 -0.60 15.90
N GLY A 216 24.30 -1.45 16.29
CA GLY A 216 24.32 -2.05 17.63
C GLY A 216 23.05 -2.82 17.96
N GLY A 217 22.45 -3.48 16.97
CA GLY A 217 21.18 -4.22 17.12
C GLY A 217 19.95 -3.35 17.35
N ARG A 218 20.04 -2.03 17.15
CA ARG A 218 18.96 -1.07 17.38
C ARG A 218 18.38 -0.56 16.07
N LEU A 219 17.06 -0.43 16.01
CA LEU A 219 16.31 0.18 14.90
C LEU A 219 15.07 0.88 15.43
N GLY A 220 14.72 2.01 14.85
CA GLY A 220 13.46 2.70 15.06
C GLY A 220 12.50 2.51 13.89
N LEU A 221 11.22 2.45 14.16
CA LEU A 221 10.15 2.57 13.18
C LEU A 221 9.34 3.82 13.48
N ALA A 222 8.99 4.56 12.43
CA ALA A 222 8.13 5.74 12.52
C ALA A 222 7.10 5.71 11.38
N GLU A 223 5.96 6.39 11.56
CA GLU A 223 4.93 6.42 10.54
C GLU A 223 5.37 7.17 9.29
N GLY A 224 5.93 8.35 9.46
CA GLY A 224 6.28 9.25 8.36
C GLY A 224 7.78 9.48 8.19
N ASN A 225 8.17 10.01 7.03
CA ASN A 225 9.55 10.36 6.74
C ASN A 225 10.10 11.40 7.71
N GLU A 226 9.30 12.43 7.97
CA GLU A 226 9.69 13.54 8.85
C GLU A 226 9.86 13.06 10.30
N THR A 227 8.96 12.20 10.78
CA THR A 227 9.03 11.60 12.12
C THR A 227 10.28 10.72 12.25
N ALA A 228 10.56 9.88 11.26
CA ALA A 228 11.75 9.02 11.26
C ALA A 228 13.05 9.84 11.30
N LEU A 229 13.17 10.87 10.48
CA LEU A 229 14.34 11.75 10.47
C LEU A 229 14.48 12.54 11.77
N SER A 230 13.37 13.07 12.31
CA SER A 230 13.36 13.75 13.61
C SER A 230 13.81 12.82 14.74
N ALA A 231 13.32 11.59 14.76
CA ALA A 231 13.72 10.57 15.73
C ALA A 231 15.23 10.27 15.63
N MET A 232 15.75 10.10 14.42
CA MET A 232 17.19 9.92 14.20
C MET A 232 18.01 11.12 14.71
N GLN A 233 17.53 12.34 14.44
CA GLN A 233 18.21 13.56 14.84
C GLN A 233 18.23 13.73 16.37
N MET A 234 17.12 13.45 17.03
CA MET A 234 16.94 13.65 18.46
C MET A 234 17.52 12.52 19.31
N PHE A 235 17.25 11.28 18.94
CA PHE A 235 17.55 10.10 19.77
C PHE A 235 18.80 9.34 19.32
N LYS A 236 19.37 9.69 18.16
CA LYS A 236 20.53 9.01 17.59
C LYS A 236 20.32 7.49 17.39
N VAL A 237 19.10 7.11 17.08
CA VAL A 237 18.70 5.75 16.73
C VAL A 237 18.45 5.68 15.22
N PRO A 238 19.06 4.71 14.49
CA PRO A 238 18.70 4.48 13.08
C PRO A 238 17.19 4.28 12.97
N CYS A 239 16.53 4.92 12.01
CA CYS A 239 15.09 4.83 11.91
C CYS A 239 14.63 4.62 10.46
N TRP A 240 13.54 3.86 10.31
CA TRP A 240 12.84 3.64 9.05
C TRP A 240 11.44 4.23 9.11
N ALA A 241 10.92 4.72 7.97
CA ALA A 241 9.53 5.14 7.86
C ALA A 241 8.69 4.03 7.22
N THR A 242 7.63 3.63 7.89
CA THR A 242 6.69 2.60 7.43
C THR A 242 5.67 3.13 6.43
N LEU A 243 5.38 4.45 6.46
CA LEU A 243 4.45 5.19 5.60
C LEU A 243 2.98 4.86 5.86
N GLY A 244 2.63 4.73 7.11
CA GLY A 244 1.29 4.51 7.61
C GLY A 244 1.30 3.60 8.84
N ASN A 245 0.34 3.82 9.73
CA ASN A 245 0.21 3.04 10.96
C ASN A 245 -0.11 1.56 10.70
N GLU A 246 -0.85 1.27 9.61
CA GLU A 246 -1.19 -0.08 9.18
C GLU A 246 0.04 -0.88 8.70
N ARG A 247 1.18 -0.22 8.53
CA ARG A 247 2.37 -0.83 7.96
C ARG A 247 3.47 -1.15 8.96
N PHE A 248 3.27 -0.85 10.24
CA PHE A 248 4.27 -1.13 11.27
C PHE A 248 4.63 -2.61 11.39
N GLY A 249 3.67 -3.51 11.19
CA GLY A 249 3.92 -4.96 11.19
C GLY A 249 4.29 -5.55 9.82
N LEU A 250 4.49 -4.73 8.76
CA LEU A 250 4.76 -5.24 7.41
C LEU A 250 6.22 -5.10 6.96
N ALA A 251 7.00 -4.23 7.60
CA ALA A 251 8.39 -3.99 7.23
C ALA A 251 9.25 -5.21 7.57
N THR A 252 10.08 -5.68 6.64
CA THR A 252 11.02 -6.76 6.94
C THR A 252 12.17 -6.22 7.80
N ILE A 253 12.18 -6.57 9.08
CA ILE A 253 13.22 -6.19 10.03
C ILE A 253 14.36 -7.22 9.96
N PRO A 254 15.64 -6.77 9.87
CA PRO A 254 16.78 -7.68 9.90
C PRO A 254 16.90 -8.46 11.22
N GLU A 255 17.29 -9.72 11.16
CA GLU A 255 17.49 -10.57 12.34
C GLU A 255 18.55 -10.02 13.33
N SER A 256 19.45 -9.16 12.85
CA SER A 256 20.44 -8.48 13.69
C SER A 256 19.83 -7.44 14.63
N VAL A 257 18.56 -7.08 14.45
CA VAL A 257 17.84 -6.14 15.33
C VAL A 257 17.24 -6.90 16.50
N HIS A 258 17.67 -6.55 17.71
CA HIS A 258 17.14 -7.12 18.95
C HIS A 258 16.53 -6.05 19.88
N GLN A 259 16.54 -4.78 19.44
CA GLN A 259 15.91 -3.68 20.14
C GLN A 259 15.22 -2.76 19.12
N LEU A 260 13.88 -2.81 19.11
CA LEU A 260 13.03 -2.03 18.22
C LEU A 260 12.40 -0.86 18.98
N TYR A 261 12.57 0.35 18.47
CA TYR A 261 11.97 1.57 19.01
C TYR A 261 10.79 1.99 18.12
N LEU A 262 9.65 2.30 18.71
CA LEU A 262 8.48 2.75 17.98
C LEU A 262 8.27 4.25 18.23
N PHE A 263 8.28 5.04 17.16
CA PHE A 263 8.01 6.48 17.17
C PHE A 263 6.63 6.70 16.55
N VAL A 264 5.62 6.58 17.39
CA VAL A 264 4.21 6.65 17.03
C VAL A 264 3.58 7.94 17.53
N ASP A 265 2.51 8.38 16.86
CA ASP A 265 1.73 9.52 17.31
C ASP A 265 0.90 9.15 18.56
N ASN A 266 0.64 10.11 19.42
CA ASN A 266 -0.15 9.89 20.65
C ASN A 266 -1.66 9.98 20.35
N ASP A 267 -2.13 9.09 19.48
CA ASP A 267 -3.53 8.98 19.06
C ASP A 267 -3.94 7.51 18.84
N ALA A 268 -5.19 7.29 18.42
CA ALA A 268 -5.69 5.94 18.16
C ALA A 268 -4.91 5.22 17.04
N GLY A 269 -4.41 5.95 16.04
CA GLY A 269 -3.58 5.41 14.97
C GLY A 269 -2.24 4.92 15.48
N GLY A 270 -1.60 5.67 16.38
CA GLY A 270 -0.33 5.31 17.02
C GLY A 270 -0.46 4.10 17.93
N HIS A 271 -1.55 3.98 18.71
CA HIS A 271 -1.82 2.77 19.51
C HIS A 271 -1.97 1.52 18.61
N LEU A 272 -2.69 1.65 17.50
CA LEU A 272 -2.86 0.55 16.55
C LEU A 272 -1.54 0.19 15.84
N ALA A 273 -0.67 1.15 15.59
CA ALA A 273 0.68 0.90 15.06
C ALA A 273 1.54 0.10 16.05
N GLU A 274 1.48 0.45 17.34
CA GLU A 274 2.18 -0.27 18.39
C GLU A 274 1.69 -1.72 18.52
N GLU A 275 0.37 -1.96 18.53
CA GLU A 275 -0.21 -3.32 18.56
C GLU A 275 0.29 -4.16 17.39
N ARG A 276 0.23 -3.63 16.16
CA ARG A 276 0.71 -4.32 14.96
C ARG A 276 2.19 -4.64 14.98
N ALA A 277 3.01 -3.72 15.51
CA ALA A 277 4.43 -3.99 15.66
C ALA A 277 4.70 -5.11 16.68
N ARG A 278 4.00 -5.11 17.81
CA ARG A 278 4.10 -6.15 18.86
C ARG A 278 3.62 -7.52 18.39
N GLU A 279 2.65 -7.57 17.48
CA GLU A 279 2.17 -8.84 16.89
C GLU A 279 3.14 -9.41 15.85
N ALA A 280 3.90 -8.54 15.17
CA ALA A 280 4.76 -8.94 14.06
C ALA A 280 6.21 -9.26 14.49
N TYR A 281 6.70 -8.64 15.56
CA TYR A 281 8.10 -8.67 16.02
C TYR A 281 8.21 -9.03 17.52
#